data_427120bb8239a694ca2e2b034b3181e2
#
_entry.id   427120bb8239a694ca2e2b034b3181e2
#
_cell.length_a   1.000
_cell.length_b   1.000
_cell.length_c   1.000
_cell.angle_alpha   90.00
_cell.angle_beta   90.00
_cell.angle_gamma   90.00
#
_symmetry.space_group_name_H-M   'P 1'
#
loop_
_entity.id
_entity.type
_entity.pdbx_description
1 polymer ?
#
loop_
_entity_poly.entity_id
_entity_poly.type
_entity_poly.pdbx_seq_one_letter_code
_entity_poly.pdbx_strand_id
1 'polypeptide(L)'
;MSFGTNLQYLRQLSGNMTQESLAEKMSVSRQTISKWEMDTANPEMDKALELCKVFNCTLDNLFRDEMDKRSDKYTNLRIEMVPGFRYVEHTVVSTDPEGDAIDRVYKYAKENGDENPKVIGWDFPKLSIEQINVYNMHGYTAAWILPEGITPKELEIKEQAEQKYVAIHIDRPVDNPFVTIPGAYHTLNDYMRTNGLVHVENEVIPCFETDGESMDVYIACK
;
A
#
# COMPACT_ATOMS: atom_id res chain seq x y z
N MET A 1 17.65 -10.83 9.78
CA MET A 1 16.68 -10.84 10.90
C MET A 1 16.37 -12.23 11.35
N SER A 2 15.68 -12.38 12.47
CA SER A 2 15.43 -13.68 13.05
C SER A 2 13.99 -14.14 12.74
N PHE A 3 13.78 -15.44 12.83
CA PHE A 3 12.47 -16.07 12.74
C PHE A 3 11.47 -15.43 13.74
N GLY A 4 11.90 -15.21 14.97
CA GLY A 4 11.03 -14.68 16.02
C GLY A 4 10.53 -13.27 15.72
N THR A 5 11.40 -12.41 15.16
CA THR A 5 11.01 -11.06 14.72
C THR A 5 9.95 -11.12 13.60
N ASN A 6 10.15 -11.99 12.61
CA ASN A 6 9.20 -12.16 11.52
C ASN A 6 7.86 -12.73 12.02
N LEU A 7 7.88 -13.69 12.93
CA LEU A 7 6.69 -14.26 13.56
C LEU A 7 5.89 -13.19 14.32
N GLN A 8 6.58 -12.37 15.12
CA GLN A 8 5.95 -11.28 15.85
C GLN A 8 5.32 -10.26 14.89
N TYR A 9 6.03 -9.89 13.81
CA TYR A 9 5.54 -8.99 12.77
C TYR A 9 4.26 -9.55 12.13
N LEU A 10 4.28 -10.80 11.65
CA LEU A 10 3.11 -11.42 11.01
C LEU A 10 1.90 -11.51 11.96
N ARG A 11 2.13 -11.84 13.23
CA ARG A 11 1.07 -11.87 14.23
C ARG A 11 0.43 -10.50 14.44
N GLN A 12 1.23 -9.45 14.54
CA GLN A 12 0.74 -8.07 14.69
C GLN A 12 0.00 -7.61 13.43
N LEU A 13 0.51 -7.96 12.25
CA LEU A 13 -0.08 -7.65 10.97
C LEU A 13 -1.46 -8.32 10.79
N SER A 14 -1.70 -9.45 11.44
CA SER A 14 -2.99 -10.17 11.45
C SER A 14 -3.99 -9.57 12.46
N GLY A 15 -4.24 -8.26 12.38
CA GLY A 15 -5.21 -7.57 13.23
C GLY A 15 -4.79 -7.49 14.71
N ASN A 16 -3.48 -7.34 14.97
CA ASN A 16 -2.91 -7.34 16.32
C ASN A 16 -3.24 -8.60 17.16
N MET A 17 -3.23 -9.75 16.50
CA MET A 17 -3.45 -11.04 17.14
C MET A 17 -2.57 -11.21 18.38
N THR A 18 -3.15 -11.65 19.51
CA THR A 18 -2.38 -11.90 20.73
C THR A 18 -1.57 -13.19 20.67
N GLN A 19 -0.52 -13.33 21.49
CA GLN A 19 0.22 -14.60 21.62
C GLN A 19 -0.69 -15.76 22.06
N GLU A 20 -1.71 -15.49 22.91
CA GLU A 20 -2.74 -16.45 23.29
C GLU A 20 -3.53 -16.93 22.06
N SER A 21 -4.05 -16.00 21.27
CA SER A 21 -4.86 -16.33 20.10
C SER A 21 -4.07 -17.13 19.06
N LEU A 22 -2.79 -16.81 18.87
CA LEU A 22 -1.92 -17.60 17.99
C LEU A 22 -1.65 -18.98 18.57
N ALA A 23 -1.42 -19.08 19.88
CA ALA A 23 -1.19 -20.35 20.57
C ALA A 23 -2.39 -21.32 20.45
N GLU A 24 -3.61 -20.81 20.60
CA GLU A 24 -4.85 -21.57 20.35
C GLU A 24 -4.93 -22.08 18.91
N LYS A 25 -4.69 -21.21 17.92
CA LYS A 25 -4.70 -21.61 16.49
C LYS A 25 -3.66 -22.68 16.17
N MET A 26 -2.49 -22.60 16.81
CA MET A 26 -1.38 -23.53 16.61
C MET A 26 -1.46 -24.78 17.48
N SER A 27 -2.44 -24.86 18.39
CA SER A 27 -2.55 -25.94 19.39
C SER A 27 -1.25 -26.13 20.21
N VAL A 28 -0.68 -25.03 20.66
CA VAL A 28 0.52 -24.97 21.52
C VAL A 28 0.27 -24.07 22.73
N SER A 29 1.21 -24.04 23.69
CA SER A 29 1.09 -23.10 24.80
C SER A 29 1.49 -21.66 24.39
N ARG A 30 0.94 -20.65 25.07
CA ARG A 30 1.39 -19.26 24.92
C ARG A 30 2.89 -19.12 25.14
N GLN A 31 3.45 -19.88 26.11
CA GLN A 31 4.88 -19.88 26.39
C GLN A 31 5.71 -20.37 25.20
N THR A 32 5.18 -21.31 24.42
CA THR A 32 5.81 -21.78 23.17
C THR A 32 5.89 -20.65 22.15
N ILE A 33 4.80 -19.93 21.92
CA ILE A 33 4.80 -18.77 21.02
C ILE A 33 5.79 -17.70 21.51
N SER A 34 5.77 -17.38 22.80
CA SER A 34 6.71 -16.42 23.40
C SER A 34 8.18 -16.84 23.18
N LYS A 35 8.52 -18.12 23.34
CA LYS A 35 9.87 -18.63 23.08
C LYS A 35 10.25 -18.53 21.61
N TRP A 36 9.30 -18.78 20.72
CA TRP A 36 9.51 -18.63 19.27
C TRP A 36 9.78 -17.17 18.89
N GLU A 37 8.98 -16.24 19.39
CA GLU A 37 9.15 -14.80 19.13
C GLU A 37 10.44 -14.22 19.75
N MET A 38 10.96 -14.83 20.82
CA MET A 38 12.24 -14.47 21.44
C MET A 38 13.44 -15.21 20.86
N ASP A 39 13.27 -16.04 19.82
CA ASP A 39 14.30 -16.89 19.22
C ASP A 39 15.02 -17.84 20.24
N THR A 40 14.35 -18.14 21.36
CA THR A 40 14.88 -19.10 22.36
C THR A 40 14.49 -20.54 22.06
N ALA A 41 13.60 -20.75 21.11
CA ALA A 41 13.24 -22.04 20.53
C ALA A 41 12.75 -21.84 19.08
N ASN A 42 12.89 -22.88 18.26
CA ASN A 42 12.33 -22.90 16.91
C ASN A 42 11.18 -23.91 16.84
N PRO A 43 10.18 -23.68 15.97
CA PRO A 43 9.15 -24.68 15.70
C PRO A 43 9.77 -25.87 14.94
N GLU A 44 9.18 -27.05 15.13
CA GLU A 44 9.42 -28.18 14.23
C GLU A 44 8.84 -27.88 12.84
N MET A 45 9.28 -28.59 11.81
CA MET A 45 8.94 -28.31 10.42
C MET A 45 7.42 -28.32 10.16
N ASP A 46 6.70 -29.23 10.77
CA ASP A 46 5.23 -29.30 10.66
C ASP A 46 4.55 -28.05 11.22
N LYS A 47 5.03 -27.53 12.35
CA LYS A 47 4.54 -26.27 12.94
C LYS A 47 4.97 -25.06 12.15
N ALA A 48 6.16 -25.06 11.55
CA ALA A 48 6.59 -23.99 10.65
C ALA A 48 5.68 -23.92 9.40
N LEU A 49 5.31 -25.06 8.81
CA LEU A 49 4.38 -25.14 7.69
C LEU A 49 2.94 -24.74 8.11
N GLU A 50 2.53 -25.03 9.33
CA GLU A 50 1.26 -24.60 9.89
C GLU A 50 1.23 -23.08 10.07
N LEU A 51 2.31 -22.45 10.58
CA LEU A 51 2.46 -20.99 10.65
C LEU A 51 2.36 -20.34 9.26
N CYS A 52 3.01 -20.94 8.25
CA CYS A 52 2.91 -20.45 6.87
C CYS A 52 1.46 -20.45 6.35
N LYS A 53 0.66 -21.45 6.73
CA LYS A 53 -0.79 -21.48 6.39
C LYS A 53 -1.58 -20.43 7.16
N VAL A 54 -1.32 -20.29 8.47
CA VAL A 54 -2.01 -19.32 9.33
C VAL A 54 -1.79 -17.89 8.83
N PHE A 55 -0.57 -17.57 8.38
CA PHE A 55 -0.20 -16.23 7.95
C PHE A 55 -0.15 -16.05 6.43
N ASN A 56 -0.56 -17.07 5.67
CA ASN A 56 -0.52 -17.05 4.21
C ASN A 56 0.85 -16.57 3.67
N CYS A 57 1.94 -17.09 4.24
CA CYS A 57 3.32 -16.72 3.89
C CYS A 57 4.14 -17.94 3.49
N THR A 58 5.35 -17.73 2.98
CA THR A 58 6.29 -18.80 2.65
C THR A 58 7.27 -19.07 3.80
N LEU A 59 7.98 -20.22 3.77
CA LEU A 59 9.08 -20.47 4.71
C LEU A 59 10.19 -19.45 4.57
N ASP A 60 10.47 -18.96 3.34
CA ASP A 60 11.46 -17.92 3.13
C ASP A 60 11.04 -16.62 3.80
N ASN A 61 9.78 -16.19 3.68
CA ASN A 61 9.25 -15.04 4.42
C ASN A 61 9.44 -15.22 5.94
N LEU A 62 9.15 -16.41 6.46
CA LEU A 62 9.19 -16.65 7.89
C LEU A 62 10.62 -16.74 8.45
N PHE A 63 11.59 -17.34 7.71
CA PHE A 63 12.91 -17.66 8.22
C PHE A 63 14.07 -16.86 7.62
N ARG A 64 13.91 -16.24 6.45
CA ARG A 64 15.02 -15.59 5.73
C ARG A 64 14.79 -14.12 5.44
N ASP A 65 13.55 -13.73 5.13
CA ASP A 65 13.24 -12.36 4.75
C ASP A 65 13.33 -11.43 5.96
N GLU A 66 13.57 -10.16 5.69
CA GLU A 66 13.50 -9.10 6.68
C GLU A 66 12.11 -8.45 6.60
N MET A 67 11.11 -9.08 7.22
CA MET A 67 9.73 -8.62 7.16
C MET A 67 9.46 -7.41 8.05
N ASP A 68 10.22 -7.23 9.13
CA ASP A 68 10.05 -6.13 10.10
C ASP A 68 10.86 -4.88 9.72
N LYS A 69 10.89 -4.51 8.44
CA LYS A 69 11.42 -3.21 8.03
C LYS A 69 10.39 -2.10 8.26
N ARG A 70 9.73 -2.09 9.42
CA ARG A 70 8.84 -1.00 9.78
C ARG A 70 9.65 0.28 9.91
N SER A 71 9.37 1.22 9.05
CA SER A 71 9.64 2.61 9.33
C SER A 71 8.67 3.04 10.45
N ASP A 72 9.17 3.70 11.50
CA ASP A 72 8.32 4.39 12.50
C ASP A 72 7.39 5.43 11.84
N LYS A 73 7.57 5.67 10.55
CA LYS A 73 6.76 6.55 9.71
C LYS A 73 5.42 5.95 9.28
N TYR A 74 5.24 4.61 9.38
CA TYR A 74 4.00 3.95 8.97
C TYR A 74 3.04 3.86 10.14
N THR A 75 1.86 4.44 9.94
CA THR A 75 0.77 4.43 10.93
C THR A 75 -0.56 4.10 10.27
N ASN A 76 -1.59 3.87 11.07
CA ASN A 76 -2.98 3.73 10.60
C ASN A 76 -3.18 2.73 9.45
N LEU A 77 -2.55 1.54 9.54
CA LEU A 77 -2.84 0.43 8.62
C LEU A 77 -4.29 -0.03 8.82
N ARG A 78 -5.10 0.04 7.76
CA ARG A 78 -6.55 -0.17 7.82
C ARG A 78 -7.13 -0.73 6.52
N ILE A 79 -8.33 -1.28 6.63
CA ILE A 79 -9.20 -1.54 5.49
C ILE A 79 -10.31 -0.50 5.54
N GLU A 80 -10.59 0.16 4.44
CA GLU A 80 -11.70 1.11 4.34
C GLU A 80 -12.44 1.02 3.01
N MET A 81 -13.70 1.42 3.03
CA MET A 81 -14.50 1.65 1.83
C MET A 81 -14.29 3.09 1.40
N VAL A 82 -13.65 3.30 0.26
CA VAL A 82 -13.52 4.61 -0.35
C VAL A 82 -14.79 4.87 -1.18
N PRO A 83 -15.58 5.90 -0.84
CA PRO A 83 -16.78 6.23 -1.60
C PRO A 83 -16.47 6.51 -3.06
N GLY A 84 -17.43 6.30 -3.95
CA GLY A 84 -17.29 6.66 -5.35
C GLY A 84 -17.06 8.17 -5.52
N PHE A 85 -16.24 8.55 -6.49
CA PHE A 85 -15.91 9.95 -6.78
C PHE A 85 -15.73 10.20 -8.28
N ARG A 86 -15.90 11.45 -8.67
CA ARG A 86 -15.56 11.94 -10.01
C ARG A 86 -14.19 12.59 -9.97
N TYR A 87 -13.45 12.47 -11.05
CA TYR A 87 -12.11 13.03 -11.13
C TYR A 87 -11.69 13.41 -12.54
N VAL A 88 -10.72 14.28 -12.64
CA VAL A 88 -10.01 14.62 -13.87
C VAL A 88 -8.55 14.20 -13.68
N GLU A 89 -8.00 13.47 -14.63
CA GLU A 89 -6.62 13.00 -14.56
C GLU A 89 -5.74 13.64 -15.63
N HIS A 90 -4.44 13.64 -15.35
CA HIS A 90 -3.40 13.98 -16.32
C HIS A 90 -2.23 13.01 -16.16
N THR A 91 -1.83 12.41 -17.29
CA THR A 91 -0.71 11.48 -17.34
C THR A 91 0.49 12.13 -18.03
N VAL A 92 1.65 12.03 -17.41
CA VAL A 92 2.93 12.47 -17.96
C VAL A 92 3.87 11.27 -18.12
N VAL A 93 4.60 11.24 -19.21
CA VAL A 93 5.68 10.26 -19.45
C VAL A 93 6.95 11.04 -19.73
N SER A 94 7.88 11.03 -18.78
CA SER A 94 9.15 11.75 -18.85
C SER A 94 10.20 11.07 -17.97
N THR A 95 11.36 11.69 -17.81
CA THR A 95 12.39 11.24 -16.85
C THR A 95 12.07 11.61 -15.41
N ASP A 96 11.14 12.55 -15.19
CA ASP A 96 10.63 12.98 -13.88
C ASP A 96 9.17 13.44 -14.03
N PRO A 97 8.19 12.50 -14.15
CA PRO A 97 6.82 12.82 -14.54
C PRO A 97 5.91 13.27 -13.39
N GLU A 98 6.26 12.96 -12.13
CA GLU A 98 5.37 13.13 -10.99
C GLU A 98 5.02 14.60 -10.75
N GLY A 99 6.03 15.46 -10.60
CA GLY A 99 5.84 16.89 -10.38
C GLY A 99 5.04 17.55 -11.50
N ASP A 100 5.36 17.23 -12.76
CA ASP A 100 4.67 17.78 -13.93
C ASP A 100 3.18 17.37 -13.97
N ALA A 101 2.86 16.12 -13.62
CA ALA A 101 1.49 15.62 -13.58
C ALA A 101 0.68 16.28 -12.46
N ILE A 102 1.25 16.37 -11.27
CA ILE A 102 0.65 17.00 -10.09
C ILE A 102 0.39 18.48 -10.35
N ASP A 103 1.39 19.24 -10.81
CA ASP A 103 1.27 20.66 -11.14
C ASP A 103 0.16 20.92 -12.15
N ARG A 104 0.00 20.03 -13.12
CA ARG A 104 -1.04 20.17 -14.14
C ARG A 104 -2.44 20.01 -13.56
N VAL A 105 -2.69 19.06 -12.68
CA VAL A 105 -4.01 18.88 -12.08
C VAL A 105 -4.33 19.98 -11.06
N TYR A 106 -3.32 20.50 -10.32
CA TYR A 106 -3.51 21.69 -9.49
C TYR A 106 -3.92 22.91 -10.31
N LYS A 107 -3.31 23.09 -11.49
CA LYS A 107 -3.70 24.15 -12.42
C LYS A 107 -5.13 23.98 -12.90
N TYR A 108 -5.54 22.76 -13.27
CA TYR A 108 -6.94 22.48 -13.65
C TYR A 108 -7.92 22.84 -12.53
N ALA A 109 -7.62 22.44 -11.30
CA ALA A 109 -8.45 22.73 -10.13
C ALA A 109 -8.61 24.24 -9.93
N LYS A 110 -7.51 24.99 -9.91
CA LYS A 110 -7.50 26.42 -9.71
C LYS A 110 -8.25 27.18 -10.81
N GLU A 111 -8.07 26.81 -12.08
CA GLU A 111 -8.77 27.39 -13.22
C GLU A 111 -10.30 27.15 -13.14
N ASN A 112 -10.74 26.13 -12.39
CA ASN A 112 -12.15 25.81 -12.16
C ASN A 112 -12.67 26.22 -10.77
N GLY A 113 -11.89 27.02 -10.01
CA GLY A 113 -12.33 27.63 -8.74
C GLY A 113 -12.15 26.75 -7.51
N ASP A 114 -11.40 25.66 -7.59
CA ASP A 114 -11.01 24.87 -6.42
C ASP A 114 -9.63 25.31 -5.91
N GLU A 115 -9.62 26.03 -4.80
CA GLU A 115 -8.39 26.57 -4.19
C GLU A 115 -7.67 25.55 -3.29
N ASN A 116 -8.35 24.47 -2.89
CA ASN A 116 -7.79 23.42 -2.03
C ASN A 116 -8.13 22.03 -2.57
N PRO A 117 -7.63 21.68 -3.76
CA PRO A 117 -8.02 20.43 -4.41
C PRO A 117 -7.49 19.21 -3.68
N LYS A 118 -8.28 18.16 -3.69
CA LYS A 118 -7.80 16.82 -3.32
C LYS A 118 -7.17 16.19 -4.54
N VAL A 119 -5.87 15.91 -4.44
CA VAL A 119 -5.08 15.28 -5.50
C VAL A 119 -4.62 13.90 -5.05
N ILE A 120 -4.72 12.95 -5.95
CA ILE A 120 -4.18 11.59 -5.83
C ILE A 120 -3.30 11.29 -7.03
N GLY A 121 -2.39 10.34 -6.91
CA GLY A 121 -1.53 9.94 -8.01
C GLY A 121 -1.14 8.48 -7.97
N TRP A 122 -0.68 7.97 -9.09
CA TRP A 122 -0.19 6.59 -9.22
C TRP A 122 0.73 6.43 -10.42
N ASP A 123 1.59 5.43 -10.38
CA ASP A 123 2.45 5.07 -11.48
C ASP A 123 1.64 4.64 -12.73
N PHE A 124 2.04 5.14 -13.90
CA PHE A 124 1.47 4.75 -15.18
C PHE A 124 2.31 3.62 -15.82
N PRO A 125 1.81 2.36 -15.85
CA PRO A 125 2.62 1.19 -16.19
C PRO A 125 2.76 0.94 -17.70
N LYS A 126 2.05 1.69 -18.57
CA LYS A 126 2.00 1.40 -20.01
C LYS A 126 3.13 2.09 -20.78
N LEU A 127 4.37 1.67 -20.52
CA LEU A 127 5.57 2.13 -21.20
C LEU A 127 6.22 1.01 -22.01
N SER A 128 6.86 1.35 -23.12
CA SER A 128 7.66 0.39 -23.88
C SER A 128 8.98 0.07 -23.15
N ILE A 129 9.53 -1.12 -23.41
CA ILE A 129 10.84 -1.51 -22.89
C ILE A 129 11.93 -0.50 -23.27
N GLU A 130 11.84 0.07 -24.46
CA GLU A 130 12.77 1.10 -24.95
C GLU A 130 12.66 2.40 -24.15
N GLN A 131 11.43 2.87 -23.89
CA GLN A 131 11.20 4.05 -23.06
C GLN A 131 11.80 3.90 -21.66
N ILE A 132 11.62 2.75 -21.03
CA ILE A 132 12.13 2.47 -19.67
C ILE A 132 13.66 2.33 -19.69
N ASN A 133 14.21 1.43 -20.52
CA ASN A 133 15.60 0.99 -20.38
C ASN A 133 16.60 1.83 -21.19
N VAL A 134 16.16 2.50 -22.25
CA VAL A 134 17.04 3.32 -23.09
C VAL A 134 16.92 4.80 -22.75
N TYR A 135 15.69 5.28 -22.56
CA TYR A 135 15.43 6.71 -22.31
C TYR A 135 15.19 7.03 -20.84
N ASN A 136 15.20 6.04 -19.95
CA ASN A 136 14.93 6.17 -18.50
C ASN A 136 13.64 6.96 -18.23
N MET A 137 12.60 6.69 -19.03
CA MET A 137 11.31 7.31 -18.87
C MET A 137 10.48 6.57 -17.83
N HIS A 138 9.71 7.33 -17.06
CA HIS A 138 8.70 6.88 -16.13
C HIS A 138 7.36 7.47 -16.52
N GLY A 139 6.28 6.88 -16.07
CA GLY A 139 4.93 7.41 -16.27
C GLY A 139 4.27 7.64 -14.94
N TYR A 140 3.61 8.77 -14.78
CA TYR A 140 2.84 9.08 -13.60
C TYR A 140 1.51 9.71 -13.99
N THR A 141 0.44 9.32 -13.33
CA THR A 141 -0.90 9.91 -13.48
C THR A 141 -1.26 10.58 -12.18
N ALA A 142 -1.56 11.87 -12.24
CA ALA A 142 -2.20 12.61 -11.16
C ALA A 142 -3.66 12.82 -11.46
N ALA A 143 -4.51 12.85 -10.44
CA ALA A 143 -5.94 13.08 -10.57
C ALA A 143 -6.46 14.06 -9.52
N TRP A 144 -7.21 15.03 -9.97
CA TRP A 144 -7.97 15.95 -9.15
C TRP A 144 -9.36 15.37 -8.89
N ILE A 145 -9.64 15.06 -7.62
CA ILE A 145 -10.98 14.60 -7.18
C ILE A 145 -11.91 15.80 -7.18
N LEU A 146 -12.96 15.72 -8.00
CA LEU A 146 -13.91 16.82 -8.18
C LEU A 146 -14.80 16.99 -6.94
N PRO A 147 -14.81 18.16 -6.30
CA PRO A 147 -15.77 18.46 -5.26
C PRO A 147 -17.19 18.56 -5.80
N GLU A 148 -18.19 18.45 -4.93
CA GLU A 148 -19.57 18.65 -5.31
C GLU A 148 -19.79 20.04 -5.93
N GLY A 149 -20.56 20.08 -7.03
CA GLY A 149 -20.90 21.31 -7.71
C GLY A 149 -19.88 21.80 -8.75
N ILE A 150 -18.67 21.27 -8.81
CA ILE A 150 -17.72 21.59 -9.87
C ILE A 150 -17.86 20.59 -11.02
N THR A 151 -18.00 21.14 -12.23
CA THR A 151 -18.06 20.37 -13.49
C THR A 151 -17.26 21.11 -14.56
N PRO A 152 -15.98 20.75 -14.74
CA PRO A 152 -15.13 21.34 -15.78
C PRO A 152 -15.73 21.13 -17.17
N LYS A 153 -15.70 22.17 -18.03
CA LYS A 153 -16.35 22.11 -19.35
C LYS A 153 -15.50 21.52 -20.46
N GLU A 154 -14.17 21.58 -20.31
CA GLU A 154 -13.22 21.22 -21.37
C GLU A 154 -12.31 20.04 -20.98
N LEU A 155 -12.58 19.40 -19.83
CA LEU A 155 -11.82 18.29 -19.31
C LEU A 155 -12.66 17.03 -19.31
N GLU A 156 -12.04 15.89 -19.61
CA GLU A 156 -12.68 14.58 -19.51
C GLU A 156 -12.86 14.22 -18.03
N ILE A 157 -14.14 14.00 -17.64
CA ILE A 157 -14.48 13.59 -16.29
C ILE A 157 -14.60 12.07 -16.27
N LYS A 158 -13.86 11.44 -15.37
CA LYS A 158 -13.93 10.00 -15.07
C LYS A 158 -14.64 9.77 -13.75
N GLU A 159 -15.12 8.55 -13.56
CA GLU A 159 -15.81 8.13 -12.34
C GLU A 159 -15.13 6.88 -11.76
N GLN A 160 -14.90 6.91 -10.47
CA GLN A 160 -14.49 5.76 -9.66
C GLN A 160 -15.70 5.32 -8.83
N ALA A 161 -16.11 4.07 -8.97
CA ALA A 161 -17.13 3.48 -8.09
C ALA A 161 -16.62 3.31 -6.65
N GLU A 162 -17.54 3.16 -5.69
CA GLU A 162 -17.17 2.79 -4.33
C GLU A 162 -16.36 1.48 -4.34
N GLN A 163 -15.23 1.49 -3.65
CA GLN A 163 -14.29 0.36 -3.66
C GLN A 163 -13.61 0.19 -2.29
N LYS A 164 -13.38 -1.07 -1.91
CA LYS A 164 -12.61 -1.43 -0.72
C LYS A 164 -11.12 -1.34 -0.98
N TYR A 165 -10.41 -0.66 -0.10
CA TYR A 165 -8.95 -0.52 -0.15
C TYR A 165 -8.31 -0.95 1.17
N VAL A 166 -7.10 -1.47 1.09
CA VAL A 166 -6.15 -1.48 2.19
C VAL A 166 -5.36 -0.19 2.11
N ALA A 167 -5.19 0.50 3.23
CA ALA A 167 -4.51 1.78 3.28
C ALA A 167 -3.54 1.88 4.45
N ILE A 168 -2.49 2.69 4.28
CA ILE A 168 -1.50 2.99 5.31
C ILE A 168 -1.12 4.46 5.23
N HIS A 169 -0.90 5.08 6.38
CA HIS A 169 -0.46 6.47 6.48
C HIS A 169 1.06 6.55 6.61
N ILE A 170 1.66 7.50 5.90
CA ILE A 170 3.09 7.82 5.95
C ILE A 170 3.27 9.24 6.47
N ASP A 171 3.95 9.39 7.60
CA ASP A 171 4.43 10.69 8.07
C ASP A 171 5.68 11.10 7.26
N ARG A 172 5.70 12.31 6.72
CA ARG A 172 6.84 12.89 5.97
C ARG A 172 7.40 11.96 4.88
N PRO A 173 6.62 11.61 3.85
CA PRO A 173 7.04 10.71 2.77
C PRO A 173 8.29 11.23 2.03
N VAL A 174 8.45 12.54 1.94
CA VAL A 174 9.52 13.22 1.20
C VAL A 174 10.93 13.09 1.81
N ASP A 175 11.08 12.68 3.07
CA ASP A 175 12.41 12.54 3.69
C ASP A 175 13.27 11.46 3.02
N ASN A 176 12.65 10.40 2.50
CA ASN A 176 13.29 9.33 1.73
C ASN A 176 12.26 8.59 0.85
N PRO A 177 11.70 9.26 -0.17
CA PRO A 177 10.54 8.76 -0.92
C PRO A 177 10.80 7.41 -1.58
N PHE A 178 11.99 7.21 -2.17
CA PHE A 178 12.36 5.97 -2.87
C PHE A 178 12.50 4.74 -1.96
N VAL A 179 12.49 4.91 -0.65
CA VAL A 179 12.50 3.82 0.34
C VAL A 179 11.16 3.75 1.06
N THR A 180 10.64 4.91 1.46
CA THR A 180 9.45 4.99 2.31
C THR A 180 8.18 4.61 1.55
N ILE A 181 7.97 5.12 0.34
CA ILE A 181 6.77 4.82 -0.45
C ILE A 181 6.75 3.34 -0.90
N PRO A 182 7.81 2.79 -1.53
CA PRO A 182 7.85 1.36 -1.84
C PRO A 182 7.70 0.46 -0.61
N GLY A 183 8.27 0.86 0.55
CA GLY A 183 8.11 0.14 1.81
C GLY A 183 6.67 0.09 2.32
N ALA A 184 5.88 1.16 2.10
CA ALA A 184 4.44 1.17 2.39
C ALA A 184 3.69 0.15 1.52
N TYR A 185 3.96 0.14 0.20
CA TYR A 185 3.38 -0.85 -0.71
C TYR A 185 3.74 -2.29 -0.33
N HIS A 186 4.98 -2.54 0.08
CA HIS A 186 5.38 -3.86 0.59
C HIS A 186 4.58 -4.24 1.85
N THR A 187 4.43 -3.31 2.79
CA THR A 187 3.65 -3.53 4.03
C THR A 187 2.18 -3.83 3.72
N LEU A 188 1.57 -3.08 2.79
CA LEU A 188 0.19 -3.32 2.34
C LEU A 188 0.04 -4.69 1.66
N ASN A 189 0.96 -5.07 0.79
CA ASN A 189 0.95 -6.38 0.13
C ASN A 189 1.12 -7.53 1.12
N ASP A 190 2.00 -7.39 2.12
CA ASP A 190 2.16 -8.37 3.19
C ASP A 190 0.88 -8.50 4.03
N TYR A 191 0.25 -7.36 4.35
CA TYR A 191 -1.04 -7.35 5.05
C TYR A 191 -2.13 -8.05 4.24
N MET A 192 -2.27 -7.73 2.94
CA MET A 192 -3.25 -8.37 2.07
C MET A 192 -3.03 -9.87 2.02
N ARG A 193 -1.80 -10.31 1.77
CA ARG A 193 -1.43 -11.73 1.72
C ARG A 193 -1.77 -12.44 3.02
N THR A 194 -1.39 -11.88 4.17
CA THR A 194 -1.60 -12.46 5.49
C THR A 194 -3.09 -12.57 5.86
N ASN A 195 -3.91 -11.64 5.36
CA ASN A 195 -5.34 -11.59 5.65
C ASN A 195 -6.22 -12.16 4.51
N GLY A 196 -5.62 -12.78 3.50
CA GLY A 196 -6.35 -13.42 2.40
C GLY A 196 -7.08 -12.46 1.49
N LEU A 197 -6.65 -11.20 1.43
CA LEU A 197 -7.20 -10.19 0.52
C LEU A 197 -6.57 -10.32 -0.87
N VAL A 198 -7.38 -10.08 -1.90
CA VAL A 198 -6.96 -10.21 -3.31
C VAL A 198 -7.00 -8.84 -3.98
N HIS A 199 -6.00 -8.55 -4.81
CA HIS A 199 -5.95 -7.34 -5.62
C HIS A 199 -7.15 -7.22 -6.57
N VAL A 200 -7.59 -5.98 -6.80
CA VAL A 200 -8.57 -5.62 -7.82
C VAL A 200 -7.88 -4.69 -8.81
N GLU A 201 -7.80 -5.09 -10.08
CA GLU A 201 -7.05 -4.36 -11.12
C GLU A 201 -7.93 -3.81 -12.24
N ASN A 202 -9.13 -4.34 -12.40
CA ASN A 202 -10.03 -3.97 -13.49
C ASN A 202 -11.14 -3.04 -12.97
N GLU A 203 -11.49 -2.03 -13.78
CA GLU A 203 -12.61 -1.12 -13.56
C GLU A 203 -12.44 -0.16 -12.37
N VAL A 204 -11.28 -0.17 -11.69
CA VAL A 204 -10.98 0.71 -10.56
C VAL A 204 -9.55 1.23 -10.66
N ILE A 205 -9.23 2.29 -9.93
CA ILE A 205 -7.85 2.72 -9.70
C ILE A 205 -7.22 1.67 -8.77
N PRO A 206 -6.25 0.86 -9.26
CA PRO A 206 -5.77 -0.31 -8.51
C PRO A 206 -4.94 0.05 -7.29
N CYS A 207 -4.25 1.18 -7.34
CA CYS A 207 -3.51 1.77 -6.22
C CYS A 207 -3.37 3.27 -6.45
N PHE A 208 -3.25 4.03 -5.38
CA PHE A 208 -2.97 5.46 -5.45
C PHE A 208 -2.37 5.98 -4.14
N GLU A 209 -1.78 7.14 -4.24
CA GLU A 209 -1.23 7.92 -3.13
C GLU A 209 -1.96 9.25 -3.04
N THR A 210 -2.14 9.78 -1.83
CA THR A 210 -2.64 11.14 -1.64
C THR A 210 -1.47 12.12 -1.66
N ASP A 211 -1.64 13.26 -2.34
CA ASP A 211 -0.65 14.33 -2.33
C ASP A 211 -0.75 15.19 -1.06
N GLY A 212 0.39 15.60 -0.48
CA GLY A 212 0.43 16.43 0.72
C GLY A 212 1.71 16.28 1.55
N GLU A 213 1.75 17.01 2.69
CA GLU A 213 2.86 16.93 3.66
C GLU A 213 2.96 15.55 4.33
N SER A 214 1.83 14.86 4.47
CA SER A 214 1.71 13.45 4.80
C SER A 214 0.92 12.75 3.70
N MET A 215 1.07 11.44 3.59
CA MET A 215 0.55 10.66 2.48
C MET A 215 -0.17 9.42 3.00
N ASP A 216 -1.31 9.12 2.40
CA ASP A 216 -1.92 7.80 2.51
C ASP A 216 -1.69 7.02 1.20
N VAL A 217 -1.27 5.77 1.33
CA VAL A 217 -1.09 4.84 0.21
C VAL A 217 -2.21 3.82 0.24
N TYR A 218 -2.81 3.57 -0.91
CA TYR A 218 -3.99 2.72 -1.07
C TYR A 218 -3.74 1.61 -2.09
N ILE A 219 -4.23 0.39 -1.80
CA ILE A 219 -4.29 -0.73 -2.76
C ILE A 219 -5.71 -1.29 -2.78
N ALA A 220 -6.33 -1.37 -3.96
CA ALA A 220 -7.68 -1.91 -4.13
C ALA A 220 -7.71 -3.42 -3.81
N CYS A 221 -8.71 -3.85 -3.02
CA CYS A 221 -8.81 -5.24 -2.58
C CYS A 221 -10.26 -5.75 -2.54
N LYS A 222 -10.41 -7.07 -2.51
CA LYS A 222 -11.67 -7.78 -2.26
C LYS A 222 -11.47 -8.95 -1.32
#